data_55d9ff57f01c0ed5df9373a65dbc4ee0
#
_entry.id   55d9ff57f01c0ed5df9373a65dbc4ee0
#
_cell.length_a   1.000
_cell.length_b   1.000
_cell.length_c   1.000
_cell.angle_alpha   90.00
_cell.angle_beta   90.00
_cell.angle_gamma   90.00
#
_symmetry.space_group_name_H-M   'P 1'
#
loop_
_entity.id
_entity.type
_entity.pdbx_description
1 polymer ?
#
loop_
_entity_poly.entity_id
_entity_poly.type
_entity_poly.pdbx_seq_one_letter_code
_entity_poly.pdbx_strand_id
1 'polypeptide(L)'
;KILAQRPFDICIGAIAQYLIMPFLAFALTKALNLPDGIALGLILVGCCPGGVSSNIMSYLCGGDVAFSVGMTTVSTLLSPVMTPLMVSLLASGTHISMKGLPMFVSIIETVIFPVAVGFLLNYLLGKNKTFKELQKIMPGIAVLGLACVVGGVVSSQGSKFFESGVVIFVAVFLHNGLGYLLGYGAGKLTGMNTAKKRTISIEVGMQNAGLATNLATTTAQFASTPESAIICAVSCTWHSISGTLLAGMFAYYDKFKEDRESKSVNTKEEAV
;
A
#
# COMPACT_ATOMS: atom_id res chain seq x y z
N LYS A 1 -7.36 -2.67 -21.46
CA LYS A 1 -8.46 -1.74 -21.80
C LYS A 1 -8.59 -0.62 -20.75
N ILE A 2 -8.59 -0.91 -19.44
CA ILE A 2 -8.73 0.07 -18.34
C ILE A 2 -7.65 1.15 -18.40
N LEU A 3 -6.37 0.76 -18.54
CA LEU A 3 -5.24 1.68 -18.66
C LEU A 3 -5.36 2.63 -19.86
N ALA A 4 -5.90 2.14 -20.98
CA ALA A 4 -6.08 2.95 -22.18
C ALA A 4 -7.27 3.92 -22.13
N GLN A 5 -8.25 3.67 -21.25
CA GLN A 5 -9.44 4.50 -21.13
C GLN A 5 -9.27 5.70 -20.18
N ARG A 6 -8.31 5.63 -19.23
CA ARG A 6 -8.09 6.66 -18.19
C ARG A 6 -6.61 6.88 -17.89
N PRO A 7 -5.76 7.09 -18.91
CA PRO A 7 -4.31 7.16 -18.71
C PRO A 7 -3.90 8.34 -17.81
N PHE A 8 -4.58 9.46 -17.94
CA PHE A 8 -4.24 10.69 -17.20
C PHE A 8 -4.45 10.55 -15.68
N ASP A 9 -5.60 10.04 -15.26
CA ASP A 9 -5.88 9.83 -13.82
C ASP A 9 -4.89 8.84 -13.20
N ILE A 10 -4.59 7.75 -13.93
CA ILE A 10 -3.63 6.72 -13.48
C ILE A 10 -2.22 7.31 -13.37
N CYS A 11 -1.80 8.12 -14.32
CA CYS A 11 -0.51 8.83 -14.24
C CYS A 11 -0.45 9.76 -13.02
N ILE A 12 -1.49 10.55 -12.77
CA ILE A 12 -1.58 11.40 -11.57
C ILE A 12 -1.47 10.54 -10.31
N GLY A 13 -2.20 9.43 -10.25
CA GLY A 13 -2.17 8.52 -9.10
C GLY A 13 -0.79 7.91 -8.87
N ALA A 14 -0.12 7.43 -9.92
CA ALA A 14 1.23 6.88 -9.83
C ALA A 14 2.27 7.92 -9.42
N ILE A 15 2.17 9.15 -9.94
CA ILE A 15 3.02 10.27 -9.52
C ILE A 15 2.76 10.61 -8.05
N ALA A 16 1.51 10.73 -7.63
CA ALA A 16 1.16 10.99 -6.23
C ALA A 16 1.72 9.89 -5.30
N GLN A 17 1.61 8.62 -5.70
CA GLN A 17 2.15 7.48 -4.97
C GLN A 17 3.65 7.62 -4.71
N TYR A 18 4.45 7.84 -5.75
CA TYR A 18 5.91 7.87 -5.67
C TYR A 18 6.49 9.23 -5.22
N LEU A 19 5.66 10.28 -5.13
CA LEU A 19 6.06 11.54 -4.51
C LEU A 19 5.64 11.62 -3.04
N ILE A 20 4.38 11.34 -2.73
CA ILE A 20 3.85 11.59 -1.38
C ILE A 20 4.50 10.63 -0.38
N MET A 21 4.40 9.32 -0.61
CA MET A 21 4.76 8.35 0.42
C MET A 21 6.25 8.23 0.71
N PRO A 22 7.16 8.25 -0.30
CA PRO A 22 8.59 8.25 -0.01
C PRO A 22 9.05 9.48 0.77
N PHE A 23 8.63 10.67 0.33
CA PHE A 23 9.04 11.92 0.99
C PHE A 23 8.39 12.10 2.36
N LEU A 24 7.16 11.64 2.54
CA LEU A 24 6.50 11.59 3.83
C LEU A 24 7.22 10.65 4.80
N ALA A 25 7.60 9.46 4.35
CA ALA A 25 8.41 8.53 5.14
C ALA A 25 9.71 9.20 5.60
N PHE A 26 10.45 9.80 4.65
CA PHE A 26 11.69 10.52 4.96
C PHE A 26 11.46 11.67 5.96
N ALA A 27 10.43 12.49 5.78
CA ALA A 27 10.12 13.58 6.70
C ALA A 27 9.81 13.08 8.11
N LEU A 28 9.04 11.99 8.23
CA LEU A 28 8.72 11.37 9.51
C LEU A 28 9.94 10.75 10.18
N THR A 29 10.87 10.12 9.43
CA THR A 29 12.11 9.60 10.02
C THR A 29 12.92 10.70 10.69
N LYS A 30 12.98 11.89 10.10
CA LYS A 30 13.66 13.05 10.65
C LYS A 30 12.88 13.68 11.82
N ALA A 31 11.57 13.87 11.66
CA ALA A 31 10.73 14.50 12.67
C ALA A 31 10.65 13.69 13.98
N LEU A 32 10.63 12.36 13.86
CA LEU A 32 10.56 11.45 15.01
C LEU A 32 11.93 10.96 15.50
N ASN A 33 13.04 11.41 14.88
CA ASN A 33 14.40 10.95 15.15
C ASN A 33 14.50 9.42 15.24
N LEU A 34 13.98 8.74 14.20
CA LEU A 34 13.95 7.28 14.19
C LEU A 34 15.38 6.71 14.10
N PRO A 35 15.68 5.61 14.83
CA PRO A 35 16.94 4.86 14.64
C PRO A 35 17.10 4.44 13.18
N ASP A 36 18.34 4.43 12.68
CA ASP A 36 18.66 4.25 11.25
C ASP A 36 18.00 3.02 10.61
N GLY A 37 18.00 1.87 11.28
CA GLY A 37 17.37 0.67 10.76
C GLY A 37 15.84 0.79 10.66
N ILE A 38 15.18 1.41 11.65
CA ILE A 38 13.74 1.66 11.64
C ILE A 38 13.40 2.72 10.59
N ALA A 39 14.22 3.78 10.50
CA ALA A 39 14.09 4.82 9.50
C ALA A 39 14.17 4.24 8.07
N LEU A 40 15.17 3.38 7.83
CA LEU A 40 15.34 2.70 6.55
C LEU A 40 14.11 1.83 6.20
N GLY A 41 13.58 1.10 7.18
CA GLY A 41 12.37 0.29 6.98
C GLY A 41 11.14 1.12 6.64
N LEU A 42 10.93 2.29 7.28
CA LEU A 42 9.83 3.19 6.96
C LEU A 42 9.98 3.79 5.56
N ILE A 43 11.20 4.22 5.20
CA ILE A 43 11.51 4.70 3.84
C ILE A 43 11.23 3.60 2.82
N LEU A 44 11.64 2.35 3.10
CA LEU A 44 11.38 1.22 2.21
C LEU A 44 9.88 1.00 2.00
N VAL A 45 9.06 1.03 3.06
CA VAL A 45 7.59 0.96 2.96
C VAL A 45 7.07 2.08 2.08
N GLY A 46 7.49 3.32 2.31
CA GLY A 46 7.05 4.48 1.53
C GLY A 46 7.44 4.41 0.05
N CYS A 47 8.56 3.77 -0.28
CA CYS A 47 9.06 3.61 -1.66
C CYS A 47 8.47 2.39 -2.38
N CYS A 48 7.72 1.52 -1.70
CA CYS A 48 7.04 0.40 -2.33
C CYS A 48 5.82 0.85 -3.15
N PRO A 49 5.36 0.05 -4.13
CA PRO A 49 4.15 0.35 -4.89
C PRO A 49 2.89 0.24 -4.01
N GLY A 50 1.72 0.58 -4.56
CA GLY A 50 0.44 0.36 -3.90
C GLY A 50 0.18 -1.11 -3.56
N GLY A 51 -0.49 -1.36 -2.45
CA GLY A 51 -0.80 -2.70 -1.98
C GLY A 51 -2.06 -3.26 -2.67
N VAL A 52 -2.08 -4.54 -3.06
CA VAL A 52 -3.23 -5.16 -3.74
C VAL A 52 -4.52 -5.10 -2.89
N SER A 53 -4.41 -5.09 -1.57
CA SER A 53 -5.56 -4.95 -0.66
C SER A 53 -6.30 -3.61 -0.80
N SER A 54 -5.65 -2.56 -1.31
CA SER A 54 -6.29 -1.26 -1.60
C SER A 54 -7.45 -1.38 -2.60
N ASN A 55 -7.37 -2.32 -3.54
CA ASN A 55 -8.44 -2.57 -4.51
C ASN A 55 -9.74 -3.02 -3.82
N ILE A 56 -9.62 -3.86 -2.79
CA ILE A 56 -10.76 -4.33 -1.99
C ILE A 56 -11.33 -3.16 -1.18
N MET A 57 -10.46 -2.35 -0.56
CA MET A 57 -10.90 -1.18 0.21
C MET A 57 -11.55 -0.13 -0.67
N SER A 58 -11.05 0.08 -1.89
CA SER A 58 -11.65 0.94 -2.89
C SER A 58 -13.06 0.47 -3.29
N TYR A 59 -13.27 -0.85 -3.42
CA TYR A 59 -14.59 -1.41 -3.64
C TYR A 59 -15.52 -1.15 -2.45
N LEU A 60 -15.08 -1.44 -1.23
CA LEU A 60 -15.89 -1.30 -0.01
C LEU A 60 -16.30 0.14 0.31
N CYS A 61 -15.52 1.12 -0.12
CA CYS A 61 -15.82 2.54 0.13
C CYS A 61 -16.61 3.23 -1.01
N GLY A 62 -17.13 2.47 -1.99
CA GLY A 62 -17.77 3.05 -3.16
C GLY A 62 -16.81 3.84 -4.05
N GLY A 63 -15.55 3.46 -4.08
CA GLY A 63 -14.52 4.03 -4.93
C GLY A 63 -14.56 3.53 -6.37
N ASP A 64 -13.65 4.04 -7.21
CA ASP A 64 -13.47 3.60 -8.59
C ASP A 64 -12.47 2.43 -8.63
N VAL A 65 -12.98 1.19 -8.59
CA VAL A 65 -12.16 -0.04 -8.57
C VAL A 65 -11.29 -0.17 -9.82
N ALA A 66 -11.80 0.27 -10.98
CA ALA A 66 -11.03 0.21 -12.23
C ALA A 66 -9.82 1.15 -12.17
N PHE A 67 -9.97 2.32 -11.60
CA PHE A 67 -8.89 3.27 -11.34
C PHE A 67 -7.89 2.70 -10.31
N SER A 68 -8.38 2.09 -9.21
CA SER A 68 -7.57 1.42 -8.20
C SER A 68 -6.65 0.34 -8.81
N VAL A 69 -7.24 -0.62 -9.54
CA VAL A 69 -6.48 -1.67 -10.24
C VAL A 69 -5.48 -1.09 -11.24
N GLY A 70 -5.85 -0.01 -11.92
CA GLY A 70 -4.95 0.70 -12.84
C GLY A 70 -3.73 1.28 -12.13
N MET A 71 -3.95 1.99 -11.00
CA MET A 71 -2.87 2.56 -10.18
C MET A 71 -1.94 1.47 -9.62
N THR A 72 -2.52 0.44 -8.98
CA THR A 72 -1.74 -0.68 -8.43
C THR A 72 -0.92 -1.36 -9.51
N THR A 73 -1.51 -1.60 -10.71
CA THR A 73 -0.79 -2.23 -11.82
C THR A 73 0.40 -1.38 -12.28
N VAL A 74 0.18 -0.09 -12.52
CA VAL A 74 1.24 0.81 -13.00
C VAL A 74 2.33 0.97 -11.94
N SER A 75 1.97 1.21 -10.68
CA SER A 75 2.96 1.34 -9.61
C SER A 75 3.78 0.06 -9.41
N THR A 76 3.14 -1.12 -9.51
CA THR A 76 3.84 -2.41 -9.42
C THR A 76 4.80 -2.63 -10.59
N LEU A 77 4.40 -2.29 -11.81
CA LEU A 77 5.30 -2.38 -12.98
C LEU A 77 6.48 -1.40 -12.93
N LEU A 78 6.28 -0.24 -12.31
CA LEU A 78 7.34 0.75 -12.10
C LEU A 78 8.24 0.42 -10.92
N SER A 79 7.81 -0.41 -9.98
CA SER A 79 8.51 -0.66 -8.71
C SER A 79 9.95 -1.15 -8.86
N PRO A 80 10.34 -2.00 -9.85
CA PRO A 80 11.74 -2.41 -10.00
C PRO A 80 12.71 -1.24 -10.19
N VAL A 81 12.23 -0.15 -10.78
CA VAL A 81 13.03 1.06 -11.00
C VAL A 81 12.79 2.08 -9.90
N MET A 82 11.54 2.40 -9.63
CA MET A 82 11.19 3.49 -8.71
C MET A 82 11.54 3.19 -7.25
N THR A 83 11.29 1.96 -6.78
CA THR A 83 11.59 1.60 -5.38
C THR A 83 13.08 1.68 -5.08
N PRO A 84 13.99 1.04 -5.86
CA PRO A 84 15.44 1.15 -5.61
C PRO A 84 15.95 2.58 -5.77
N LEU A 85 15.44 3.33 -6.75
CA LEU A 85 15.84 4.71 -6.97
C LEU A 85 15.50 5.59 -5.77
N MET A 86 14.26 5.53 -5.30
CA MET A 86 13.79 6.33 -4.17
C MET A 86 14.45 5.91 -2.84
N VAL A 87 14.61 4.59 -2.60
CA VAL A 87 15.33 4.11 -1.42
C VAL A 87 16.79 4.58 -1.45
N SER A 88 17.50 4.45 -2.57
CA SER A 88 18.90 4.90 -2.67
C SER A 88 19.05 6.41 -2.46
N LEU A 89 18.07 7.19 -2.97
CA LEU A 89 18.06 8.64 -2.81
C LEU A 89 17.80 9.06 -1.35
N LEU A 90 16.78 8.48 -0.72
CA LEU A 90 16.31 8.91 0.60
C LEU A 90 17.07 8.24 1.75
N ALA A 91 17.59 7.01 1.54
CA ALA A 91 18.44 6.35 2.53
C ALA A 91 19.78 7.05 2.74
N SER A 92 20.22 7.91 1.81
CA SER A 92 21.39 8.77 2.03
C SER A 92 21.24 9.71 3.25
N GLY A 93 20.02 9.93 3.70
CA GLY A 93 19.70 10.62 4.94
C GLY A 93 19.81 9.78 6.21
N THR A 94 20.02 8.48 6.09
CA THR A 94 20.44 7.55 7.14
C THR A 94 21.94 7.27 6.95
N HIS A 95 22.63 6.76 7.95
CA HIS A 95 24.06 6.38 7.82
C HIS A 95 24.27 5.06 7.06
N ILE A 96 23.23 4.57 6.36
CA ILE A 96 23.22 3.28 5.66
C ILE A 96 23.23 3.51 4.15
N SER A 97 24.26 3.00 3.48
CA SER A 97 24.37 3.07 2.02
C SER A 97 23.58 1.93 1.37
N MET A 98 22.61 2.26 0.54
CA MET A 98 21.77 1.30 -0.20
C MET A 98 22.13 1.31 -1.68
N LYS A 99 22.36 0.11 -2.23
CA LYS A 99 22.66 -0.07 -3.65
C LYS A 99 21.37 -0.41 -4.42
N GLY A 100 21.05 0.35 -5.44
CA GLY A 100 19.82 0.16 -6.21
C GLY A 100 19.78 -1.14 -7.01
N LEU A 101 20.90 -1.58 -7.60
CA LEU A 101 20.93 -2.75 -8.50
C LEU A 101 20.55 -4.07 -7.81
N PRO A 102 21.08 -4.44 -6.62
CA PRO A 102 20.63 -5.65 -5.93
C PRO A 102 19.13 -5.62 -5.60
N MET A 103 18.60 -4.46 -5.21
CA MET A 103 17.17 -4.30 -4.92
C MET A 103 16.33 -4.40 -6.20
N PHE A 104 16.79 -3.83 -7.32
CA PHE A 104 16.15 -3.99 -8.62
C PHE A 104 15.99 -5.46 -8.99
N VAL A 105 17.07 -6.24 -8.88
CA VAL A 105 17.06 -7.69 -9.18
C VAL A 105 16.08 -8.42 -8.24
N SER A 106 16.15 -8.14 -6.93
CA SER A 106 15.23 -8.74 -5.95
C SER A 106 13.76 -8.46 -6.28
N ILE A 107 13.41 -7.25 -6.73
CA ILE A 107 12.03 -6.92 -7.10
C ILE A 107 11.62 -7.62 -8.39
N ILE A 108 12.50 -7.74 -9.37
CA ILE A 108 12.21 -8.53 -10.58
C ILE A 108 11.89 -9.98 -10.20
N GLU A 109 12.70 -10.59 -9.33
CA GLU A 109 12.53 -11.99 -8.92
C GLU A 109 11.29 -12.20 -8.05
N THR A 110 11.00 -11.29 -7.13
CA THR A 110 9.93 -11.47 -6.13
C THR A 110 8.58 -10.91 -6.55
N VAL A 111 8.54 -9.99 -7.53
CA VAL A 111 7.29 -9.37 -7.99
C VAL A 111 7.04 -9.65 -9.46
N ILE A 112 7.92 -9.21 -10.35
CA ILE A 112 7.65 -9.25 -11.79
C ILE A 112 7.60 -10.70 -12.30
N PHE A 113 8.56 -11.52 -11.91
CA PHE A 113 8.60 -12.92 -12.33
C PHE A 113 7.35 -13.71 -11.88
N PRO A 114 6.91 -13.70 -10.60
CA PRO A 114 5.69 -14.39 -10.19
C PRO A 114 4.43 -13.85 -10.87
N VAL A 115 4.34 -12.52 -11.07
CA VAL A 115 3.20 -11.92 -11.78
C VAL A 115 3.16 -12.38 -13.24
N ALA A 116 4.30 -12.41 -13.93
CA ALA A 116 4.39 -12.89 -15.30
C ALA A 116 4.02 -14.36 -15.41
N VAL A 117 4.51 -15.20 -14.48
CA VAL A 117 4.15 -16.62 -14.40
C VAL A 117 2.65 -16.79 -14.12
N GLY A 118 2.09 -16.05 -13.16
CA GLY A 118 0.65 -16.09 -12.86
C GLY A 118 -0.20 -15.69 -14.05
N PHE A 119 0.21 -14.65 -14.79
CA PHE A 119 -0.45 -14.22 -16.02
C PHE A 119 -0.39 -15.33 -17.11
N LEU A 120 0.77 -15.92 -17.31
CA LEU A 120 0.95 -17.02 -18.28
C LEU A 120 0.09 -18.24 -17.91
N LEU A 121 0.10 -18.65 -16.64
CA LEU A 121 -0.74 -19.75 -16.16
C LEU A 121 -2.23 -19.45 -16.36
N ASN A 122 -2.66 -18.24 -16.06
CA ASN A 122 -4.04 -17.82 -16.30
C ASN A 122 -4.40 -17.81 -17.79
N TYR A 123 -3.48 -17.37 -18.64
CA TYR A 123 -3.68 -17.41 -20.10
C TYR A 123 -3.83 -18.83 -20.63
N LEU A 124 -2.97 -19.76 -20.18
CA LEU A 124 -2.95 -21.14 -20.63
C LEU A 124 -4.07 -21.99 -20.00
N LEU A 125 -4.30 -21.83 -18.69
CA LEU A 125 -5.15 -22.72 -17.89
C LEU A 125 -6.47 -22.05 -17.43
N GLY A 126 -6.68 -20.76 -17.70
CA GLY A 126 -7.82 -19.98 -17.18
C GLY A 126 -9.21 -20.49 -17.64
N LYS A 127 -9.28 -21.35 -18.66
CA LYS A 127 -10.52 -22.01 -19.07
C LYS A 127 -10.76 -23.35 -18.33
N ASN A 128 -9.75 -23.91 -17.68
CA ASN A 128 -9.83 -25.18 -16.95
C ASN A 128 -10.63 -25.00 -15.65
N LYS A 129 -11.61 -25.90 -15.38
CA LYS A 129 -12.46 -25.84 -14.18
C LYS A 129 -11.65 -26.00 -12.89
N THR A 130 -10.72 -26.96 -12.85
CA THR A 130 -9.86 -27.21 -11.68
C THR A 130 -8.97 -26.00 -11.37
N PHE A 131 -8.42 -25.35 -12.40
CA PHE A 131 -7.61 -24.16 -12.23
C PHE A 131 -8.43 -22.99 -11.66
N LYS A 132 -9.68 -22.81 -12.09
CA LYS A 132 -10.58 -21.80 -11.55
C LYS A 132 -10.92 -22.05 -10.07
N GLU A 133 -11.11 -23.30 -9.67
CA GLU A 133 -11.32 -23.63 -8.25
C GLU A 133 -10.06 -23.35 -7.43
N LEU A 134 -8.88 -23.70 -7.96
CA LEU A 134 -7.60 -23.36 -7.33
C LEU A 134 -7.43 -21.84 -7.14
N GLN A 135 -7.78 -21.03 -8.14
CA GLN A 135 -7.71 -19.57 -8.05
C GLN A 135 -8.55 -19.00 -6.89
N LYS A 136 -9.66 -19.64 -6.51
CA LYS A 136 -10.50 -19.17 -5.39
C LYS A 136 -9.82 -19.30 -4.03
N ILE A 137 -8.97 -20.30 -3.85
CA ILE A 137 -8.26 -20.55 -2.58
C ILE A 137 -6.90 -19.85 -2.49
N MET A 138 -6.30 -19.45 -3.64
CA MET A 138 -4.99 -18.78 -3.69
C MET A 138 -4.89 -17.53 -2.80
N PRO A 139 -5.89 -16.64 -2.74
CA PRO A 139 -5.83 -15.47 -1.85
C PRO A 139 -5.68 -15.88 -0.37
N GLY A 140 -6.38 -16.93 0.07
CA GLY A 140 -6.25 -17.44 1.43
C GLY A 140 -4.84 -17.99 1.73
N ILE A 141 -4.25 -18.73 0.78
CA ILE A 141 -2.86 -19.22 0.90
C ILE A 141 -1.88 -18.05 0.97
N ALA A 142 -2.08 -17.00 0.14
CA ALA A 142 -1.23 -15.82 0.16
C ALA A 142 -1.30 -15.07 1.50
N VAL A 143 -2.49 -14.94 2.08
CA VAL A 143 -2.68 -14.33 3.42
C VAL A 143 -1.97 -15.14 4.50
N LEU A 144 -2.09 -16.46 4.49
CA LEU A 144 -1.40 -17.35 5.43
C LEU A 144 0.12 -17.24 5.28
N GLY A 145 0.64 -17.25 4.05
CA GLY A 145 2.06 -17.07 3.78
C GLY A 145 2.57 -15.73 4.32
N LEU A 146 1.84 -14.65 4.07
CA LEU A 146 2.18 -13.33 4.60
C LEU A 146 2.15 -13.29 6.14
N ALA A 147 1.16 -13.91 6.76
CA ALA A 147 1.06 -14.01 8.22
C ALA A 147 2.28 -14.78 8.81
N CYS A 148 2.74 -15.84 8.15
CA CYS A 148 3.94 -16.57 8.55
C CYS A 148 5.19 -15.69 8.45
N VAL A 149 5.35 -14.89 7.39
CA VAL A 149 6.50 -13.97 7.24
C VAL A 149 6.46 -12.90 8.34
N VAL A 150 5.33 -12.25 8.54
CA VAL A 150 5.16 -11.23 9.59
C VAL A 150 5.40 -11.82 10.98
N GLY A 151 4.83 -12.98 11.27
CA GLY A 151 5.04 -13.72 12.54
C GLY A 151 6.50 -14.10 12.76
N GLY A 152 7.19 -14.53 11.70
CA GLY A 152 8.64 -14.83 11.74
C GLY A 152 9.49 -13.60 12.09
N VAL A 153 9.19 -12.44 11.51
CA VAL A 153 9.86 -11.17 11.84
C VAL A 153 9.63 -10.78 13.30
N VAL A 154 8.38 -10.83 13.77
CA VAL A 154 8.05 -10.50 15.16
C VAL A 154 8.72 -11.48 16.11
N SER A 155 8.74 -12.77 15.81
CA SER A 155 9.39 -13.79 16.63
C SER A 155 10.90 -13.61 16.71
N SER A 156 11.55 -13.29 15.57
CA SER A 156 13.02 -13.12 15.53
C SER A 156 13.53 -11.82 16.12
N GLN A 157 12.70 -10.77 16.18
CA GLN A 157 13.06 -9.43 16.62
C GLN A 157 12.24 -8.95 17.84
N GLY A 158 11.62 -9.87 18.58
CA GLY A 158 10.63 -9.57 19.63
C GLY A 158 11.10 -8.60 20.70
N SER A 159 12.35 -8.70 21.19
CA SER A 159 12.91 -7.76 22.16
C SER A 159 12.94 -6.33 21.62
N LYS A 160 13.49 -6.13 20.42
CA LYS A 160 13.55 -4.81 19.76
C LYS A 160 12.16 -4.26 19.41
N PHE A 161 11.21 -5.16 19.11
CA PHE A 161 9.83 -4.77 18.88
C PHE A 161 9.21 -4.11 20.12
N PHE A 162 9.42 -4.68 21.30
CA PHE A 162 8.90 -4.12 22.55
C PHE A 162 9.62 -2.85 22.99
N GLU A 163 10.93 -2.76 22.78
CA GLU A 163 11.72 -1.58 23.11
C GLU A 163 11.34 -0.35 22.27
N SER A 164 11.05 -0.53 20.99
CA SER A 164 10.75 0.54 20.05
C SER A 164 9.28 0.60 19.63
N GLY A 165 8.42 -0.23 20.19
CA GLY A 165 7.05 -0.48 19.70
C GLY A 165 6.18 0.76 19.58
N VAL A 166 6.22 1.66 20.57
CA VAL A 166 5.42 2.89 20.56
C VAL A 166 5.82 3.82 19.42
N VAL A 167 7.14 4.03 19.24
CA VAL A 167 7.67 4.91 18.19
C VAL A 167 7.38 4.35 16.80
N ILE A 168 7.57 3.02 16.63
CA ILE A 168 7.24 2.32 15.38
C ILE A 168 5.74 2.49 15.06
N PHE A 169 4.88 2.25 16.04
CA PHE A 169 3.44 2.36 15.84
C PHE A 169 3.03 3.79 15.48
N VAL A 170 3.55 4.80 16.17
CA VAL A 170 3.29 6.22 15.87
C VAL A 170 3.78 6.57 14.46
N ALA A 171 4.98 6.13 14.09
CA ALA A 171 5.52 6.38 12.75
C ALA A 171 4.65 5.76 11.65
N VAL A 172 4.24 4.50 11.82
CA VAL A 172 3.37 3.79 10.87
C VAL A 172 1.99 4.42 10.81
N PHE A 173 1.40 4.76 11.96
CA PHE A 173 0.10 5.43 12.05
C PHE A 173 0.11 6.77 11.31
N LEU A 174 1.11 7.62 11.57
CA LEU A 174 1.24 8.91 10.91
C LEU A 174 1.53 8.77 9.42
N HIS A 175 2.43 7.89 9.02
CA HIS A 175 2.77 7.66 7.63
C HIS A 175 1.55 7.22 6.80
N ASN A 176 0.81 6.26 7.28
CA ASN A 176 -0.37 5.74 6.63
C ASN A 176 -1.53 6.76 6.66
N GLY A 177 -1.84 7.36 7.83
CA GLY A 177 -2.93 8.32 7.99
C GLY A 177 -2.72 9.60 7.19
N LEU A 178 -1.51 10.17 7.21
CA LEU A 178 -1.17 11.32 6.38
C LEU A 178 -1.13 10.97 4.90
N GLY A 179 -0.73 9.74 4.55
CA GLY A 179 -0.82 9.22 3.19
C GLY A 179 -2.26 9.23 2.66
N TYR A 180 -3.24 8.77 3.46
CA TYR A 180 -4.65 8.86 3.11
C TYR A 180 -5.11 10.31 2.89
N LEU A 181 -4.74 11.20 3.81
CA LEU A 181 -5.12 12.61 3.76
C LEU A 181 -4.54 13.31 2.52
N LEU A 182 -3.25 13.13 2.29
CA LEU A 182 -2.55 13.76 1.16
C LEU A 182 -2.99 13.16 -0.19
N GLY A 183 -3.24 11.85 -0.25
CA GLY A 183 -3.82 11.20 -1.42
C GLY A 183 -5.22 11.74 -1.76
N TYR A 184 -6.09 11.90 -0.75
CA TYR A 184 -7.39 12.53 -0.93
C TYR A 184 -7.25 13.98 -1.41
N GLY A 185 -6.30 14.71 -0.82
CA GLY A 185 -5.96 16.09 -1.22
C GLY A 185 -5.50 16.19 -2.67
N ALA A 186 -4.64 15.27 -3.13
CA ALA A 186 -4.21 15.18 -4.52
C ALA A 186 -5.37 14.96 -5.48
N GLY A 187 -6.30 14.05 -5.14
CA GLY A 187 -7.52 13.84 -5.92
C GLY A 187 -8.45 15.05 -5.93
N LYS A 188 -8.51 15.82 -4.84
CA LYS A 188 -9.27 17.06 -4.77
C LYS A 188 -8.65 18.16 -5.63
N LEU A 189 -7.34 18.34 -5.56
CA LEU A 189 -6.59 19.36 -6.33
C LEU A 189 -6.66 19.09 -7.85
N THR A 190 -6.74 17.84 -8.26
CA THR A 190 -6.83 17.45 -9.67
C THR A 190 -8.27 17.34 -10.19
N GLY A 191 -9.26 17.76 -9.39
CA GLY A 191 -10.66 17.79 -9.82
C GLY A 191 -11.34 16.43 -9.95
N MET A 192 -10.79 15.37 -9.33
CA MET A 192 -11.37 14.04 -9.37
C MET A 192 -12.76 14.00 -8.70
N ASN A 193 -13.66 13.15 -9.20
CA ASN A 193 -14.95 12.90 -8.57
C ASN A 193 -14.79 12.17 -7.22
N THR A 194 -15.87 12.05 -6.43
CA THR A 194 -15.82 11.48 -5.08
C THR A 194 -15.29 10.04 -5.06
N ALA A 195 -15.71 9.19 -6.00
CA ALA A 195 -15.24 7.81 -6.08
C ALA A 195 -13.72 7.74 -6.30
N LYS A 196 -13.19 8.53 -7.24
CA LYS A 196 -11.73 8.58 -7.50
C LYS A 196 -10.95 9.23 -6.36
N LYS A 197 -11.48 10.26 -5.68
CA LYS A 197 -10.83 10.84 -4.49
C LYS A 197 -10.67 9.82 -3.37
N ARG A 198 -11.68 8.99 -3.12
CA ARG A 198 -11.58 7.88 -2.16
C ARG A 198 -10.55 6.86 -2.58
N THR A 199 -10.58 6.48 -3.86
CA THR A 199 -9.63 5.52 -4.43
C THR A 199 -8.20 6.00 -4.30
N ILE A 200 -7.86 7.20 -4.77
CA ILE A 200 -6.47 7.71 -4.70
C ILE A 200 -6.02 7.91 -3.25
N SER A 201 -6.93 8.28 -2.33
CA SER A 201 -6.65 8.30 -0.90
C SER A 201 -6.16 6.95 -0.39
N ILE A 202 -6.94 5.90 -0.66
CA ILE A 202 -6.64 4.54 -0.23
C ILE A 202 -5.37 4.01 -0.91
N GLU A 203 -5.25 4.17 -2.23
CA GLU A 203 -4.09 3.69 -3.00
C GLU A 203 -2.78 4.33 -2.53
N VAL A 204 -2.76 5.65 -2.33
CA VAL A 204 -1.57 6.35 -1.84
C VAL A 204 -1.23 5.95 -0.41
N GLY A 205 -2.21 5.85 0.49
CA GLY A 205 -1.95 5.52 1.88
C GLY A 205 -1.62 4.05 2.14
N MET A 206 -2.10 3.12 1.30
CA MET A 206 -1.87 1.68 1.47
C MET A 206 -0.73 1.16 0.60
N GLN A 207 0.47 1.16 1.16
CA GLN A 207 1.66 0.64 0.48
C GLN A 207 1.68 -0.90 0.46
N ASN A 208 2.44 -1.48 -0.47
CA ASN A 208 2.75 -2.91 -0.46
C ASN A 208 3.81 -3.22 0.62
N ALA A 209 3.39 -3.13 1.88
CA ALA A 209 4.25 -3.41 3.03
C ALA A 209 4.65 -4.89 3.12
N GLY A 210 3.92 -5.80 2.47
CA GLY A 210 4.33 -7.20 2.30
C GLY A 210 5.59 -7.31 1.45
N LEU A 211 5.66 -6.58 0.33
CA LEU A 211 6.89 -6.49 -0.47
C LEU A 211 8.02 -5.85 0.34
N ALA A 212 7.76 -4.77 1.07
CA ALA A 212 8.76 -4.13 1.91
C ALA A 212 9.31 -5.10 2.96
N THR A 213 8.44 -5.88 3.64
CA THR A 213 8.84 -6.91 4.60
C THR A 213 9.71 -7.98 3.94
N ASN A 214 9.30 -8.45 2.77
CA ASN A 214 10.08 -9.44 2.02
C ASN A 214 11.47 -8.90 1.65
N LEU A 215 11.55 -7.70 1.07
CA LEU A 215 12.83 -7.08 0.72
C LEU A 215 13.74 -6.88 1.94
N ALA A 216 13.18 -6.42 3.06
CA ALA A 216 13.91 -6.21 4.29
C ALA A 216 14.44 -7.51 4.92
N THR A 217 13.81 -8.66 4.65
CA THR A 217 14.23 -9.96 5.19
C THR A 217 15.10 -10.77 4.25
N THR A 218 14.96 -10.61 2.94
CA THR A 218 15.64 -11.48 1.94
C THR A 218 16.81 -10.81 1.22
N THR A 219 16.81 -9.47 1.14
CA THR A 219 17.88 -8.77 0.43
C THR A 219 19.09 -8.57 1.32
N ALA A 220 20.25 -9.08 0.90
CA ALA A 220 21.48 -9.12 1.68
C ALA A 220 21.92 -7.76 2.28
N GLN A 221 21.62 -6.65 1.61
CA GLN A 221 21.98 -5.32 2.10
C GLN A 221 21.20 -4.87 3.36
N PHE A 222 20.10 -5.53 3.73
CA PHE A 222 19.38 -5.30 4.99
C PHE A 222 19.86 -6.21 6.13
N ALA A 223 20.81 -7.12 5.88
CA ALA A 223 21.34 -8.02 6.91
C ALA A 223 21.99 -7.27 8.09
N SER A 224 22.55 -6.09 7.85
CA SER A 224 23.11 -5.22 8.90
C SER A 224 22.06 -4.44 9.70
N THR A 225 20.81 -4.41 9.24
CA THR A 225 19.69 -3.65 9.82
C THR A 225 18.42 -4.50 9.90
N PRO A 226 18.44 -5.63 10.61
CA PRO A 226 17.28 -6.55 10.65
C PRO A 226 16.03 -5.91 11.28
N GLU A 227 16.18 -4.85 12.06
CA GLU A 227 15.10 -4.04 12.62
C GLU A 227 14.28 -3.32 11.54
N SER A 228 14.81 -3.13 10.33
CA SER A 228 14.05 -2.58 9.20
C SER A 228 12.82 -3.43 8.87
N ALA A 229 12.92 -4.75 9.05
CA ALA A 229 11.81 -5.67 8.81
C ALA A 229 10.66 -5.49 9.81
N ILE A 230 10.94 -5.01 11.05
CA ILE A 230 9.91 -4.85 12.09
C ILE A 230 8.86 -3.81 11.66
N ILE A 231 9.32 -2.61 11.29
CA ILE A 231 8.40 -1.53 10.90
C ILE A 231 7.66 -1.87 9.60
N CYS A 232 8.29 -2.63 8.68
CA CYS A 232 7.62 -3.15 7.49
C CYS A 232 6.49 -4.12 7.85
N ALA A 233 6.73 -5.06 8.78
CA ALA A 233 5.75 -6.02 9.25
C ALA A 233 4.57 -5.36 9.99
N VAL A 234 4.86 -4.38 10.87
CA VAL A 234 3.84 -3.56 11.55
C VAL A 234 3.00 -2.79 10.53
N SER A 235 3.65 -2.17 9.52
CA SER A 235 2.95 -1.47 8.45
C SER A 235 2.02 -2.41 7.66
N CYS A 236 2.45 -3.64 7.39
CA CYS A 236 1.64 -4.64 6.68
C CYS A 236 0.32 -4.94 7.42
N THR A 237 0.40 -5.13 8.73
CA THR A 237 -0.78 -5.37 9.57
C THR A 237 -1.65 -4.12 9.69
N TRP A 238 -1.02 -2.98 9.98
CA TRP A 238 -1.73 -1.72 10.19
C TRP A 238 -2.47 -1.23 8.93
N HIS A 239 -1.86 -1.36 7.75
CA HIS A 239 -2.51 -0.94 6.49
C HIS A 239 -3.83 -1.68 6.26
N SER A 240 -3.90 -2.98 6.59
CA SER A 240 -5.14 -3.75 6.47
C SER A 240 -6.22 -3.28 7.45
N ILE A 241 -5.84 -2.97 8.69
CA ILE A 241 -6.76 -2.47 9.73
C ILE A 241 -7.25 -1.06 9.35
N SER A 242 -6.33 -0.14 9.11
CA SER A 242 -6.64 1.26 8.84
C SER A 242 -7.42 1.45 7.54
N GLY A 243 -7.08 0.68 6.49
CA GLY A 243 -7.81 0.68 5.23
C GLY A 243 -9.25 0.23 5.39
N THR A 244 -9.48 -0.83 6.18
CA THR A 244 -10.83 -1.30 6.52
C THR A 244 -11.62 -0.24 7.29
N LEU A 245 -11.00 0.40 8.29
CA LEU A 245 -11.63 1.46 9.06
C LEU A 245 -11.98 2.66 8.17
N LEU A 246 -11.07 3.11 7.32
CA LEU A 246 -11.31 4.22 6.42
C LEU A 246 -12.40 3.91 5.39
N ALA A 247 -12.39 2.72 4.81
CA ALA A 247 -13.43 2.27 3.89
C ALA A 247 -14.81 2.23 4.57
N GLY A 248 -14.86 1.71 5.81
CA GLY A 248 -16.07 1.72 6.64
C GLY A 248 -16.57 3.13 6.95
N MET A 249 -15.67 4.07 7.25
CA MET A 249 -16.03 5.48 7.49
C MET A 249 -16.66 6.12 6.24
N PHE A 250 -16.10 5.90 5.05
CA PHE A 250 -16.69 6.41 3.81
C PHE A 250 -18.06 5.80 3.52
N ALA A 251 -18.22 4.49 3.69
CA ALA A 251 -19.50 3.80 3.50
C ALA A 251 -20.57 4.27 4.50
N TYR A 252 -20.18 4.46 5.77
CA TYR A 252 -21.07 5.00 6.80
C TYR A 252 -21.52 6.43 6.48
N TYR A 253 -20.61 7.28 6.00
CA TYR A 253 -20.93 8.64 5.60
C TYR A 253 -21.94 8.70 4.46
N ASP A 254 -21.83 7.81 3.45
CA ASP A 254 -22.80 7.73 2.36
C ASP A 254 -24.19 7.34 2.88
N LYS A 255 -24.28 6.31 3.70
CA LYS A 255 -25.54 5.88 4.31
C LYS A 255 -26.18 7.00 5.14
N PHE A 256 -25.38 7.70 5.94
CA PHE A 256 -25.88 8.81 6.74
C PHE A 256 -26.42 9.96 5.87
N LYS A 257 -25.79 10.22 4.74
CA LYS A 257 -26.25 11.24 3.79
C LYS A 257 -27.56 10.83 3.13
N GLU A 258 -27.70 9.60 2.67
CA GLU A 258 -28.93 9.04 2.09
C GLU A 258 -30.10 9.10 3.07
N ASP A 259 -29.87 8.72 4.35
CA ASP A 259 -30.87 8.77 5.41
C ASP A 259 -31.36 10.20 5.68
N ARG A 260 -30.48 11.20 5.58
CA ARG A 260 -30.83 12.61 5.75
C ARG A 260 -31.64 13.14 4.56
N GLU A 261 -31.27 12.79 3.34
CA GLU A 261 -31.95 13.19 2.14
C GLU A 261 -33.38 12.60 2.08
N SER A 262 -33.55 11.32 2.40
CA SER A 262 -34.85 10.66 2.47
C SER A 262 -35.79 11.30 3.50
N LYS A 263 -35.26 11.60 4.71
CA LYS A 263 -36.06 12.29 5.75
C LYS A 263 -36.49 13.69 5.30
N SER A 264 -35.64 14.42 4.58
CA SER A 264 -35.96 15.77 4.11
C SER A 264 -37.04 15.77 3.01
N VAL A 265 -37.12 14.72 2.19
CA VAL A 265 -38.16 14.54 1.20
C VAL A 265 -39.49 14.23 1.86
N ASN A 266 -39.53 13.24 2.79
CA ASN A 266 -40.76 12.89 3.48
C ASN A 266 -41.36 14.06 4.28
N THR A 267 -40.51 14.88 4.94
CA THR A 267 -40.99 16.06 5.68
C THR A 267 -41.61 17.12 4.78
N LYS A 268 -41.15 17.23 3.52
CA LYS A 268 -41.73 18.16 2.54
C LYS A 268 -43.05 17.66 1.94
N GLU A 269 -43.20 16.33 1.78
CA GLU A 269 -44.45 15.72 1.33
C GLU A 269 -45.56 15.78 2.38
N GLU A 270 -45.19 15.65 3.71
CA GLU A 270 -46.17 15.81 4.79
C GLU A 270 -46.61 17.27 5.05
N ALA A 271 -45.86 18.26 4.51
CA ALA A 271 -46.13 19.68 4.70
C ALA A 271 -47.01 20.31 3.54
N VAL A 272 -47.35 19.53 2.51
CA VAL A 272 -48.22 19.89 1.38
C VAL A 272 -49.57 19.24 1.53
#